data_9888467355c2e146bbd96e798076b971
#
_entry.id   9888467355c2e146bbd96e798076b971
#
_cell.length_a   1.000
_cell.length_b   1.000
_cell.length_c   1.000
_cell.angle_alpha   90.00
_cell.angle_beta   90.00
_cell.angle_gamma   90.00
#
_symmetry.space_group_name_H-M   'P 1'
#
loop_
_entity.id
_entity.type
_entity.pdbx_description
1 polymer ?
#
loop_
_entity_poly.entity_id
_entity_poly.type
_entity_poly.pdbx_seq_one_letter_code
_entity_poly.pdbx_strand_id
1 'polypeptide(L)'
;MTVDSHTTNAQNANAQNLDAEKKARLAELVKELAVVHGKVTLSSGKEADYYVDLRRATLHHEASRLIGALLRELTADWEFAAVGGLTLGADPVATSIMHADGRDIDAFVVRKEAKKHGMQRRIEGADVEGKKVLVVEDTTTTGNSPLTAVAALREAGAEVVGVATVVDRETGAGDVIAAEGLEYRSLLGLGDLDLA
;
A
#
# COMPACT_ATOMS: atom_id res chain seq x y z
N MET A 1 24.14 -9.38 -20.44
CA MET A 1 23.69 -9.11 -19.08
C MET A 1 22.29 -9.69 -18.96
N THR A 2 22.17 -10.84 -18.36
CA THR A 2 20.90 -11.56 -18.13
C THR A 2 20.26 -10.94 -16.89
N VAL A 3 19.13 -10.27 -17.08
CA VAL A 3 18.31 -9.74 -15.99
C VAL A 3 17.70 -10.93 -15.26
N ASP A 4 17.91 -10.98 -13.94
CA ASP A 4 17.57 -12.09 -13.07
C ASP A 4 16.06 -12.40 -13.07
N SER A 5 15.69 -13.52 -13.68
CA SER A 5 14.34 -14.10 -13.65
C SER A 5 13.89 -14.61 -12.26
N HIS A 6 14.75 -14.46 -11.24
CA HIS A 6 14.45 -14.94 -9.88
C HIS A 6 13.54 -14.02 -9.06
N THR A 7 13.57 -12.70 -9.31
CA THR A 7 12.76 -11.73 -8.55
C THR A 7 11.27 -11.84 -8.88
N THR A 8 10.95 -12.06 -10.14
CA THR A 8 9.55 -12.17 -10.61
C THR A 8 8.86 -13.46 -10.12
N ASN A 9 9.63 -14.55 -9.94
CA ASN A 9 9.07 -15.82 -9.45
C ASN A 9 8.76 -15.81 -7.94
N ALA A 10 9.53 -15.09 -7.13
CA ALA A 10 9.28 -14.98 -5.68
C ALA A 10 8.05 -14.11 -5.40
N GLN A 11 7.87 -13.03 -6.15
CA GLN A 11 6.69 -12.15 -6.05
C GLN A 11 5.39 -12.90 -6.40
N ASN A 12 5.43 -13.74 -7.45
CA ASN A 12 4.29 -14.57 -7.83
C ASN A 12 4.03 -15.73 -6.85
N ALA A 13 5.06 -16.28 -6.19
CA ALA A 13 4.88 -17.37 -5.24
C ALA A 13 4.19 -16.91 -3.93
N ASN A 14 4.51 -15.72 -3.42
CA ASN A 14 3.86 -15.20 -2.23
C ASN A 14 2.41 -14.75 -2.48
N ALA A 15 2.13 -14.19 -3.66
CA ALA A 15 0.75 -13.87 -4.06
C ALA A 15 -0.13 -15.14 -4.20
N GLN A 16 0.47 -16.30 -4.48
CA GLN A 16 -0.23 -17.59 -4.59
C GLN A 16 -0.53 -18.24 -3.22
N ASN A 17 0.09 -17.79 -2.14
CA ASN A 17 -0.11 -18.33 -0.79
C ASN A 17 -1.09 -17.52 0.07
N LEU A 18 -1.69 -16.45 -0.47
CA LEU A 18 -2.73 -15.72 0.24
C LEU A 18 -3.97 -16.58 0.43
N ASP A 19 -4.61 -16.42 1.58
CA ASP A 19 -5.92 -17.03 1.85
C ASP A 19 -6.94 -16.59 0.78
N ALA A 20 -7.25 -17.51 -0.13
CA ALA A 20 -8.08 -17.24 -1.31
C ALA A 20 -9.51 -16.80 -0.93
N GLU A 21 -10.06 -17.33 0.17
CA GLU A 21 -11.40 -16.95 0.64
C GLU A 21 -11.41 -15.53 1.17
N LYS A 22 -10.43 -15.17 1.98
CA LYS A 22 -10.27 -13.79 2.48
C LYS A 22 -10.04 -12.80 1.33
N LYS A 23 -9.19 -13.16 0.35
CA LYS A 23 -8.93 -12.33 -0.81
C LYS A 23 -10.19 -12.11 -1.65
N ALA A 24 -10.96 -13.17 -1.94
CA ALA A 24 -12.21 -13.08 -2.67
C ALA A 24 -13.23 -12.20 -1.92
N ARG A 25 -13.37 -12.38 -0.60
CA ARG A 25 -14.26 -11.57 0.21
C ARG A 25 -13.86 -10.10 0.23
N LEU A 26 -12.56 -9.81 0.33
CA LEU A 26 -12.06 -8.43 0.23
C LEU A 26 -12.38 -7.81 -1.13
N ALA A 27 -12.20 -8.54 -2.22
CA ALA A 27 -12.53 -8.05 -3.57
C ALA A 27 -14.02 -7.69 -3.71
N GLU A 28 -14.93 -8.52 -3.17
CA GLU A 28 -16.37 -8.23 -3.11
C GLU A 28 -16.66 -6.92 -2.35
N LEU A 29 -16.08 -6.78 -1.15
CA LEU A 29 -16.26 -5.57 -0.33
C LEU A 29 -15.71 -4.32 -1.02
N VAL A 30 -14.57 -4.43 -1.69
CA VAL A 30 -14.00 -3.30 -2.44
C VAL A 30 -14.91 -2.91 -3.60
N LYS A 31 -15.44 -3.89 -4.35
CA LYS A 31 -16.42 -3.63 -5.43
C LYS A 31 -17.69 -2.94 -4.91
N GLU A 32 -18.24 -3.44 -3.82
CA GLU A 32 -19.47 -2.91 -3.24
C GLU A 32 -19.29 -1.50 -2.65
N LEU A 33 -18.23 -1.29 -1.90
CA LEU A 33 -18.04 -0.08 -1.10
C LEU A 33 -17.30 1.03 -1.84
N ALA A 34 -16.28 0.68 -2.61
CA ALA A 34 -15.30 1.61 -3.13
C ALA A 34 -15.47 1.94 -4.60
N VAL A 35 -16.03 1.04 -5.41
CA VAL A 35 -16.25 1.30 -6.84
C VAL A 35 -17.52 2.11 -7.03
N VAL A 36 -17.36 3.32 -7.55
CA VAL A 36 -18.49 4.21 -7.89
C VAL A 36 -18.59 4.29 -9.41
N HIS A 37 -19.65 3.71 -9.96
CA HIS A 37 -19.94 3.79 -11.38
C HIS A 37 -20.55 5.15 -11.75
N GLY A 38 -20.13 5.71 -12.88
CA GLY A 38 -20.61 6.98 -13.40
C GLY A 38 -19.48 7.80 -14.02
N LYS A 39 -19.84 8.75 -14.88
CA LYS A 39 -18.85 9.65 -15.48
C LYS A 39 -18.20 10.52 -14.42
N VAL A 40 -16.90 10.35 -14.25
CA VAL A 40 -16.07 11.11 -13.30
C VAL A 40 -14.92 11.74 -14.05
N THR A 41 -14.65 13.01 -13.76
CA THR A 41 -13.43 13.66 -14.25
C THR A 41 -12.30 13.38 -13.27
N LEU A 42 -11.28 12.67 -13.72
CA LEU A 42 -10.09 12.37 -12.92
C LEU A 42 -9.25 13.64 -12.70
N SER A 43 -8.35 13.62 -11.73
CA SER A 43 -7.40 14.72 -11.47
C SER A 43 -6.51 15.06 -12.68
N SER A 44 -6.36 14.13 -13.63
CA SER A 44 -5.69 14.31 -14.91
C SER A 44 -6.53 15.06 -15.95
N GLY A 45 -7.81 15.37 -15.65
CA GLY A 45 -8.77 15.96 -16.59
C GLY A 45 -9.42 14.94 -17.54
N LYS A 46 -9.05 13.67 -17.49
CA LYS A 46 -9.68 12.61 -18.29
C LYS A 46 -11.01 12.17 -17.68
N GLU A 47 -11.99 11.86 -18.53
CA GLU A 47 -13.23 11.20 -18.11
C GLU A 47 -13.00 9.70 -17.92
N ALA A 48 -13.59 9.14 -16.88
CA ALA A 48 -13.65 7.71 -16.62
C ALA A 48 -15.10 7.32 -16.28
N ASP A 49 -15.46 6.07 -16.61
CA ASP A 49 -16.80 5.54 -16.35
C ASP A 49 -16.94 5.03 -14.91
N TYR A 50 -15.88 5.02 -14.14
CA TYR A 50 -15.87 4.65 -12.73
C TYR A 50 -14.77 5.39 -11.96
N TYR A 51 -14.97 5.51 -10.66
CA TYR A 51 -13.98 6.00 -9.69
C TYR A 51 -13.85 4.99 -8.55
N VAL A 52 -12.63 4.78 -8.06
CA VAL A 52 -12.37 3.92 -6.90
C VAL A 52 -11.98 4.79 -5.72
N ASP A 53 -12.87 4.93 -4.74
CA ASP A 53 -12.58 5.55 -3.44
C ASP A 53 -12.31 4.46 -2.40
N LEU A 54 -11.06 4.02 -2.37
CA LEU A 54 -10.68 2.89 -1.54
C LEU A 54 -10.77 3.18 -0.03
N ARG A 55 -10.80 4.45 0.40
CA ARG A 55 -11.00 4.82 1.81
C ARG A 55 -12.35 4.32 2.36
N ARG A 56 -13.35 4.14 1.50
CA ARG A 56 -14.64 3.53 1.88
C ARG A 56 -14.49 2.06 2.30
N ALA A 57 -13.52 1.36 1.73
CA ALA A 57 -13.19 -0.01 2.11
C ALA A 57 -12.16 -0.06 3.25
N THR A 58 -11.07 0.72 3.17
CA THR A 58 -10.01 0.69 4.19
C THR A 58 -10.49 1.16 5.58
N LEU A 59 -11.57 1.95 5.64
CA LEU A 59 -12.22 2.39 6.87
C LEU A 59 -13.46 1.53 7.24
N HIS A 60 -13.78 0.48 6.48
CA HIS A 60 -14.89 -0.40 6.78
C HIS A 60 -14.47 -1.50 7.76
N HIS A 61 -15.30 -1.79 8.76
CA HIS A 61 -14.97 -2.68 9.89
C HIS A 61 -14.56 -4.10 9.48
N GLU A 62 -15.14 -4.66 8.42
CA GLU A 62 -14.79 -5.99 7.91
C GLU A 62 -13.60 -5.92 6.96
N ALA A 63 -13.65 -5.02 5.96
CA ALA A 63 -12.60 -4.91 4.95
C ALA A 63 -11.24 -4.53 5.57
N SER A 64 -11.21 -3.63 6.57
CA SER A 64 -9.96 -3.27 7.24
C SER A 64 -9.28 -4.46 7.93
N ARG A 65 -10.06 -5.36 8.54
CA ARG A 65 -9.52 -6.58 9.17
C ARG A 65 -8.93 -7.53 8.12
N LEU A 66 -9.62 -7.71 6.99
CA LEU A 66 -9.11 -8.53 5.88
C LEU A 66 -7.84 -7.93 5.28
N ILE A 67 -7.81 -6.60 5.07
CA ILE A 67 -6.64 -5.89 4.57
C ILE A 67 -5.43 -6.11 5.48
N GLY A 68 -5.60 -5.93 6.79
CA GLY A 68 -4.52 -6.14 7.75
C GLY A 68 -3.98 -7.57 7.73
N ALA A 69 -4.85 -8.57 7.78
CA ALA A 69 -4.47 -9.97 7.75
C ALA A 69 -3.76 -10.35 6.44
N LEU A 70 -4.35 -9.99 5.30
CA LEU A 70 -3.80 -10.33 3.99
C LEU A 70 -2.48 -9.60 3.69
N LEU A 71 -2.32 -8.35 4.10
CA LEU A 71 -1.05 -7.63 3.95
C LEU A 71 0.05 -8.23 4.84
N ARG A 72 -0.29 -8.71 6.04
CA ARG A 72 0.64 -9.48 6.88
C ARG A 72 1.11 -10.77 6.20
N GLU A 73 0.19 -11.49 5.58
CA GLU A 73 0.50 -12.71 4.81
C GLU A 73 1.36 -12.37 3.59
N LEU A 74 0.97 -11.35 2.81
CA LEU A 74 1.67 -10.92 1.60
C LEU A 74 3.12 -10.48 1.86
N THR A 75 3.38 -9.92 3.03
CA THR A 75 4.70 -9.38 3.44
C THR A 75 5.38 -10.22 4.52
N ALA A 76 4.99 -11.47 4.70
CA ALA A 76 5.46 -12.33 5.78
C ALA A 76 6.98 -12.60 5.75
N ASP A 77 7.59 -12.59 4.57
CA ASP A 77 9.02 -12.75 4.34
C ASP A 77 9.80 -11.42 4.47
N TRP A 78 9.14 -10.29 4.65
CA TRP A 78 9.78 -9.00 4.91
C TRP A 78 9.91 -8.73 6.41
N GLU A 79 11.11 -8.41 6.85
CA GLU A 79 11.37 -7.98 8.22
C GLU A 79 11.25 -6.46 8.33
N PHE A 80 10.27 -5.98 9.10
CA PHE A 80 10.11 -4.55 9.39
C PHE A 80 9.54 -4.37 10.81
N ALA A 81 9.90 -3.27 11.46
CA ALA A 81 9.47 -2.93 12.83
C ALA A 81 8.29 -1.94 12.82
N ALA A 82 8.11 -1.20 11.72
CA ALA A 82 7.04 -0.23 11.61
C ALA A 82 6.50 -0.15 10.19
N VAL A 83 5.23 0.27 10.06
CA VAL A 83 4.50 0.37 8.81
C VAL A 83 3.80 1.72 8.70
N GLY A 84 3.77 2.31 7.51
CA GLY A 84 3.06 3.55 7.27
C GLY A 84 3.20 4.01 5.83
N GLY A 85 2.74 5.21 5.54
CA GLY A 85 2.81 5.78 4.20
C GLY A 85 2.30 7.20 4.16
N LEU A 86 2.02 7.70 2.96
CA LEU A 86 1.58 9.07 2.76
C LEU A 86 0.12 9.26 3.20
N THR A 87 -0.10 10.21 4.11
CA THR A 87 -1.46 10.52 4.58
C THR A 87 -2.32 11.06 3.43
N LEU A 88 -3.62 10.73 3.33
CA LEU A 88 -4.55 9.99 4.20
C LEU A 88 -4.71 8.51 3.82
N GLY A 89 -4.41 8.11 2.58
CA GLY A 89 -4.73 6.79 2.04
C GLY A 89 -4.06 5.66 2.82
N ALA A 90 -2.80 5.84 3.16
CA ALA A 90 -2.01 4.85 3.87
C ALA A 90 -2.39 4.67 5.35
N ASP A 91 -2.96 5.69 5.99
CA ASP A 91 -3.16 5.69 7.45
C ASP A 91 -4.05 4.52 7.93
N PRO A 92 -5.25 4.28 7.35
CA PRO A 92 -6.08 3.15 7.75
C PRO A 92 -5.45 1.80 7.38
N VAL A 93 -4.69 1.72 6.30
CA VAL A 93 -3.99 0.48 5.88
C VAL A 93 -2.92 0.13 6.90
N ALA A 94 -2.07 1.09 7.29
CA ALA A 94 -1.05 0.90 8.32
C ALA A 94 -1.66 0.49 9.67
N THR A 95 -2.76 1.14 10.06
CA THR A 95 -3.48 0.80 11.29
C THR A 95 -4.06 -0.61 11.24
N SER A 96 -4.58 -1.04 10.09
CA SER A 96 -5.08 -2.41 9.89
C SER A 96 -3.99 -3.45 10.07
N ILE A 97 -2.78 -3.21 9.51
CA ILE A 97 -1.61 -4.08 9.69
C ILE A 97 -1.15 -4.10 11.15
N MET A 98 -1.08 -2.94 11.80
CA MET A 98 -0.68 -2.83 13.20
C MET A 98 -1.56 -3.67 14.13
N HIS A 99 -2.87 -3.68 13.88
CA HIS A 99 -3.86 -4.42 14.70
C HIS A 99 -4.08 -5.87 14.28
N ALA A 100 -3.57 -6.30 13.13
CA ALA A 100 -3.71 -7.70 12.71
C ALA A 100 -2.80 -8.62 13.54
N ASP A 101 -3.26 -9.88 13.74
CA ASP A 101 -2.52 -10.89 14.49
C ASP A 101 -1.10 -11.11 13.96
N GLY A 102 -0.16 -11.38 14.86
CA GLY A 102 1.23 -11.67 14.54
C GLY A 102 2.21 -10.88 15.41
N ARG A 103 3.41 -10.63 14.88
CA ARG A 103 4.45 -9.87 15.59
C ARG A 103 4.00 -8.43 15.84
N ASP A 104 4.56 -7.81 16.89
CA ASP A 104 4.33 -6.40 17.17
C ASP A 104 4.92 -5.53 16.06
N ILE A 105 4.12 -4.62 15.54
CA ILE A 105 4.49 -3.67 14.49
C ILE A 105 3.87 -2.33 14.86
N ASP A 106 4.69 -1.29 14.96
CA ASP A 106 4.22 0.07 15.17
C ASP A 106 3.75 0.72 13.85
N ALA A 107 2.96 1.80 13.95
CA ALA A 107 2.56 2.57 12.78
C ALA A 107 3.13 3.98 12.79
N PHE A 108 3.39 4.52 11.59
CA PHE A 108 3.76 5.91 11.37
C PHE A 108 2.94 6.51 10.24
N VAL A 109 2.91 7.84 10.18
CA VAL A 109 2.25 8.62 9.12
C VAL A 109 3.27 9.55 8.49
N VAL A 110 3.30 9.60 7.15
CA VAL A 110 4.12 10.55 6.40
C VAL A 110 3.21 11.68 5.89
N ARG A 111 3.49 12.91 6.30
CA ARG A 111 2.76 14.10 5.84
C ARG A 111 3.24 14.54 4.46
N LYS A 112 2.34 15.06 3.64
CA LYS A 112 2.68 15.66 2.34
C LYS A 112 3.67 16.83 2.50
N GLU A 113 3.47 17.64 3.55
CA GLU A 113 4.32 18.76 3.90
C GLU A 113 4.72 18.71 5.38
N ALA A 114 5.90 19.21 5.71
CA ALA A 114 6.32 19.37 7.08
C ALA A 114 5.41 20.36 7.83
N LYS A 115 5.29 20.22 9.14
CA LYS A 115 4.55 21.18 9.98
C LYS A 115 5.23 22.55 9.89
N LYS A 116 4.45 23.60 9.73
CA LYS A 116 4.94 24.99 9.74
C LYS A 116 5.33 25.47 11.13
N HIS A 117 4.86 24.78 12.18
CA HIS A 117 5.11 25.10 13.59
C HIS A 117 5.44 23.85 14.40
N GLY A 118 6.19 24.01 15.50
CA GLY A 118 6.64 22.92 16.35
C GLY A 118 7.90 22.25 15.81
N MET A 119 8.05 20.92 16.00
CA MET A 119 9.25 20.16 15.60
C MET A 119 9.41 19.95 14.09
N GLN A 120 8.58 20.56 13.26
CA GLN A 120 8.61 20.50 11.79
C GLN A 120 8.78 19.08 11.19
N ARG A 121 8.39 18.07 11.95
CA ARG A 121 8.54 16.68 11.52
C ARG A 121 7.55 16.36 10.40
N ARG A 122 8.06 15.65 9.40
CA ARG A 122 7.27 15.12 8.28
C ARG A 122 6.71 13.73 8.58
N ILE A 123 7.32 13.01 9.53
CA ILE A 123 6.91 11.69 9.98
C ILE A 123 6.42 11.78 11.43
N GLU A 124 5.27 11.18 11.70
CA GLU A 124 4.64 11.13 13.03
C GLU A 124 4.31 9.68 13.40
N GLY A 125 4.24 9.37 14.69
CA GLY A 125 4.01 8.02 15.20
C GLY A 125 5.33 7.35 15.60
N ALA A 126 5.57 6.13 15.10
CA ALA A 126 6.77 5.38 15.41
C ALA A 126 8.04 6.14 15.04
N ASP A 127 9.08 5.98 15.87
CA ASP A 127 10.42 6.38 15.49
C ASP A 127 10.94 5.45 14.39
N VAL A 128 11.45 6.02 13.30
CA VAL A 128 11.87 5.27 12.10
C VAL A 128 13.37 5.30 11.84
N GLU A 129 14.12 6.16 12.54
CA GLU A 129 15.56 6.29 12.34
C GLU A 129 16.31 4.98 12.64
N GLY A 130 17.08 4.50 11.67
CA GLY A 130 17.84 3.25 11.77
C GLY A 130 16.96 1.97 11.75
N LYS A 131 15.66 2.08 11.51
CA LYS A 131 14.75 0.93 11.50
C LYS A 131 14.37 0.51 10.09
N LYS A 132 14.12 -0.79 9.93
CA LYS A 132 13.45 -1.34 8.75
C LYS A 132 11.97 -1.03 8.80
N VAL A 133 11.43 -0.46 7.74
CA VAL A 133 10.04 -0.03 7.66
C VAL A 133 9.38 -0.46 6.35
N LEU A 134 8.08 -0.77 6.42
CA LEU A 134 7.24 -1.06 5.26
C LEU A 134 6.47 0.21 4.87
N VAL A 135 6.49 0.55 3.57
CA VAL A 135 5.61 1.58 3.02
C VAL A 135 4.33 0.94 2.48
N VAL A 136 3.19 1.51 2.84
CA VAL A 136 1.88 1.05 2.35
C VAL A 136 1.10 2.18 1.69
N GLU A 137 0.16 1.79 0.82
CA GLU A 137 -0.79 2.71 0.17
C GLU A 137 -2.15 2.01 0.02
N ASP A 138 -3.24 2.76 -0.05
CA ASP A 138 -4.56 2.20 -0.33
C ASP A 138 -4.68 1.80 -1.80
N THR A 139 -4.34 2.69 -2.72
CA THR A 139 -4.37 2.41 -4.17
C THR A 139 -3.19 3.08 -4.88
N THR A 140 -2.63 2.39 -5.85
CA THR A 140 -1.55 2.93 -6.69
C THR A 140 -1.99 3.06 -8.15
N THR A 141 -1.50 4.14 -8.78
CA THR A 141 -1.56 4.35 -10.24
C THR A 141 -0.14 4.43 -10.79
N THR A 142 0.53 5.53 -10.57
CA THR A 142 1.90 5.82 -11.08
C THR A 142 2.99 5.54 -10.06
N GLY A 143 2.67 5.17 -8.81
CA GLY A 143 3.67 4.97 -7.75
C GLY A 143 4.20 6.25 -7.08
N ASN A 144 3.80 7.43 -7.52
CA ASN A 144 4.33 8.69 -6.99
C ASN A 144 4.03 8.92 -5.51
N SER A 145 2.85 8.51 -5.05
CA SER A 145 2.43 8.68 -3.66
C SER A 145 3.32 7.87 -2.69
N PRO A 146 3.45 6.55 -2.84
CA PRO A 146 4.35 5.78 -1.98
C PRO A 146 5.82 6.21 -2.12
N LEU A 147 6.30 6.59 -3.30
CA LEU A 147 7.68 7.08 -3.47
C LEU A 147 7.93 8.42 -2.77
N THR A 148 6.91 9.26 -2.63
CA THR A 148 7.00 10.46 -1.78
C THR A 148 7.22 10.11 -0.31
N ALA A 149 6.58 9.05 0.18
CA ALA A 149 6.80 8.53 1.53
C ALA A 149 8.19 7.89 1.67
N VAL A 150 8.60 7.08 0.68
CA VAL A 150 9.95 6.46 0.63
C VAL A 150 11.05 7.53 0.74
N ALA A 151 10.96 8.61 -0.04
CA ALA A 151 11.94 9.68 0.01
C ALA A 151 12.04 10.32 1.40
N ALA A 152 10.90 10.62 2.04
CA ALA A 152 10.86 11.20 3.36
C ALA A 152 11.42 10.25 4.45
N LEU A 153 11.17 8.94 4.31
CA LEU A 153 11.67 7.92 5.23
C LEU A 153 13.18 7.72 5.10
N ARG A 154 13.69 7.68 3.88
CA ARG A 154 15.15 7.62 3.61
C ARG A 154 15.86 8.86 4.15
N GLU A 155 15.28 10.05 3.98
CA GLU A 155 15.80 11.30 4.55
C GLU A 155 15.83 11.26 6.09
N ALA A 156 14.87 10.58 6.71
CA ALA A 156 14.81 10.36 8.16
C ALA A 156 15.69 9.20 8.65
N GLY A 157 16.50 8.59 7.79
CA GLY A 157 17.40 7.49 8.14
C GLY A 157 16.77 6.12 8.29
N ALA A 158 15.54 5.92 7.78
CA ALA A 158 14.90 4.61 7.75
C ALA A 158 15.39 3.75 6.57
N GLU A 159 15.41 2.43 6.77
CA GLU A 159 15.59 1.42 5.73
C GLU A 159 14.21 0.96 5.24
N VAL A 160 13.80 1.37 4.04
CA VAL A 160 12.54 0.92 3.44
C VAL A 160 12.75 -0.45 2.82
N VAL A 161 12.02 -1.48 3.31
CA VAL A 161 12.14 -2.86 2.83
C VAL A 161 11.34 -3.15 1.58
N GLY A 162 10.28 -2.40 1.32
CA GLY A 162 9.41 -2.56 0.16
C GLY A 162 8.17 -1.68 0.25
N VAL A 163 7.33 -1.80 -0.78
CA VAL A 163 6.05 -1.10 -0.88
C VAL A 163 4.94 -2.14 -1.07
N ALA A 164 3.87 -2.04 -0.29
CA ALA A 164 2.67 -2.87 -0.46
C ALA A 164 1.41 -2.02 -0.60
N THR A 165 0.51 -2.39 -1.50
CA THR A 165 -0.74 -1.68 -1.73
C THR A 165 -1.95 -2.61 -1.65
N VAL A 166 -3.11 -2.06 -1.33
CA VAL A 166 -4.36 -2.83 -1.34
C VAL A 166 -4.84 -3.06 -2.77
N VAL A 167 -4.88 -2.02 -3.61
CA VAL A 167 -5.27 -2.14 -5.01
C VAL A 167 -4.22 -1.51 -5.93
N ASP A 168 -3.70 -2.29 -6.87
CA ASP A 168 -2.92 -1.77 -8.00
C ASP A 168 -3.84 -1.52 -9.19
N ARG A 169 -3.81 -0.32 -9.74
CA ARG A 169 -4.54 0.05 -10.95
C ARG A 169 -3.81 -0.31 -12.25
N GLU A 170 -2.73 -1.07 -12.15
CA GLU A 170 -1.97 -1.66 -13.27
C GLU A 170 -1.52 -0.64 -14.32
N THR A 171 -1.13 0.55 -13.86
CA THR A 171 -0.68 1.66 -14.71
C THR A 171 0.83 1.91 -14.61
N GLY A 172 1.62 0.88 -14.23
CA GLY A 172 3.07 0.92 -14.21
C GLY A 172 3.71 1.30 -12.87
N ALA A 173 2.96 1.31 -11.77
CA ALA A 173 3.51 1.62 -10.44
C ALA A 173 4.65 0.67 -10.03
N GLY A 174 4.51 -0.63 -10.33
CA GLY A 174 5.51 -1.63 -10.02
C GLY A 174 6.88 -1.35 -10.63
N ASP A 175 6.93 -0.97 -11.90
CA ASP A 175 8.18 -0.67 -12.61
C ASP A 175 8.86 0.57 -12.02
N VAL A 176 8.08 1.59 -11.68
CA VAL A 176 8.58 2.85 -11.11
C VAL A 176 9.15 2.62 -9.72
N ILE A 177 8.48 1.79 -8.89
CA ILE A 177 8.95 1.42 -7.55
C ILE A 177 10.20 0.52 -7.64
N ALA A 178 10.21 -0.44 -8.57
CA ALA A 178 11.37 -1.30 -8.80
C ALA A 178 12.61 -0.52 -9.27
N ALA A 179 12.44 0.56 -10.04
CA ALA A 179 13.52 1.45 -10.44
C ALA A 179 14.19 2.16 -9.25
N GLU A 180 13.49 2.32 -8.13
CA GLU A 180 14.02 2.82 -6.85
C GLU A 180 14.69 1.72 -5.99
N GLY A 181 14.84 0.50 -6.53
CA GLY A 181 15.45 -0.63 -5.85
C GLY A 181 14.57 -1.27 -4.78
N LEU A 182 13.25 -1.11 -4.87
CA LEU A 182 12.31 -1.63 -3.90
C LEU A 182 11.43 -2.74 -4.50
N GLU A 183 11.13 -3.76 -3.69
CA GLU A 183 10.08 -4.71 -4.05
C GLU A 183 8.70 -4.04 -3.91
N TYR A 184 7.79 -4.45 -4.81
CA TYR A 184 6.40 -3.98 -4.81
C TYR A 184 5.43 -5.15 -4.84
N ARG A 185 4.41 -5.11 -3.99
CA ARG A 185 3.35 -6.13 -3.91
C ARG A 185 1.97 -5.48 -3.78
N SER A 186 0.95 -6.11 -4.35
CA SER A 186 -0.45 -5.69 -4.22
C SER A 186 -1.34 -6.85 -3.82
N LEU A 187 -2.41 -6.58 -3.06
CA LEU A 187 -3.42 -7.58 -2.72
C LEU A 187 -4.35 -7.85 -3.91
N LEU A 188 -4.81 -6.78 -4.57
CA LEU A 188 -5.81 -6.82 -5.63
C LEU A 188 -5.30 -6.05 -6.85
N GLY A 189 -5.61 -6.55 -8.04
CA GLY A 189 -5.50 -5.86 -9.31
C GLY A 189 -6.88 -5.50 -9.88
N LEU A 190 -6.90 -4.88 -11.07
CA LEU A 190 -8.16 -4.51 -11.75
C LEU A 190 -9.00 -5.74 -12.12
N GLY A 191 -8.35 -6.87 -12.45
CA GLY A 191 -9.04 -8.12 -12.74
C GLY A 191 -9.83 -8.69 -11.57
N ASP A 192 -9.31 -8.56 -10.34
CA ASP A 192 -10.02 -8.98 -9.11
C ASP A 192 -11.30 -8.14 -8.86
N LEU A 193 -11.39 -6.95 -9.47
CA LEU A 193 -12.47 -5.99 -9.28
C LEU A 193 -13.44 -5.91 -10.48
N ASP A 194 -13.27 -6.75 -11.50
CA ASP A 194 -14.02 -6.72 -12.76
C ASP A 194 -13.92 -5.36 -13.51
N LEU A 195 -12.75 -4.70 -13.39
CA LEU A 195 -12.47 -3.37 -13.96
C LEU A 195 -11.36 -3.40 -15.05
N ALA A 196 -10.86 -4.60 -15.39
CA ALA A 196 -9.82 -4.80 -16.40
C ALA A 196 -10.36 -4.68 -17.83
#